data_15cd43985a6576a2ab2a2eb3b712ee89
#
_entry.id   15cd43985a6576a2ab2a2eb3b712ee89
#
_cell.length_a   1.000
_cell.length_b   1.000
_cell.length_c   1.000
_cell.angle_alpha   90.00
_cell.angle_beta   90.00
_cell.angle_gamma   90.00
#
_symmetry.space_group_name_H-M   'P 1'
#
loop_
_entity.id
_entity.type
_entity.pdbx_description
1 polymer ?
#
loop_
_entity_poly.entity_id
_entity_poly.type
_entity_poly.pdbx_seq_one_letter_code
_entity_poly.pdbx_strand_id
1 'polypeptide(L)'
;APRSPGSTLKPLIYAMAFDQGLAHPDTILPDRPVAFGSYAPQNFDRQFRGELRAAEALRLSLNIPVVLMTESLGPARVMAALERAGTRPRLPGGKPGLALALGGVGLTLEEVVQLYAGLANGGRAQPLIWARNGAERETSRIVSRGAAWHVDYILAAMPPPANAPNARLAYKTGTSYGHRDAWAIGFDGQHVAGVWMGRPDGTPVPGAFGGDLAAPLLFEVFQRLKPALAPLGPPPPETLLEGAVLPPNLQRFRSRRAPFADPDAPELAFPPDAARVALDAGRLSVKLRQGQAPFTVMVDGRVWSTGERRREFEVEGLE
;
A
#
# COMPACT_ATOMS: atom_id res chain seq x y z
N ALA A 1 23.78 -5.66 5.01
CA ALA A 1 23.55 -4.24 5.34
C ALA A 1 22.07 -3.89 5.15
N PRO A 2 21.49 -2.97 5.93
CA PRO A 2 20.13 -2.51 5.74
C PRO A 2 19.95 -1.79 4.40
N ARG A 3 18.87 -2.07 3.71
CA ARG A 3 18.52 -1.48 2.40
C ARG A 3 17.04 -1.11 2.37
N SER A 4 16.66 -0.20 1.47
CA SER A 4 15.26 0.09 1.24
C SER A 4 14.56 -1.11 0.63
N PRO A 5 13.56 -1.71 1.29
CA PRO A 5 12.84 -2.86 0.79
C PRO A 5 11.87 -2.50 -0.36
N GLY A 6 11.65 -1.22 -0.60
CA GLY A 6 10.70 -0.76 -1.63
C GLY A 6 9.33 -1.38 -1.43
N SER A 7 8.74 -1.84 -2.53
CA SER A 7 7.40 -2.43 -2.53
C SER A 7 7.26 -3.79 -1.85
N THR A 8 8.34 -4.39 -1.34
CA THR A 8 8.21 -5.66 -0.57
C THR A 8 7.54 -5.46 0.78
N LEU A 9 7.38 -4.23 1.27
CA LEU A 9 6.61 -3.95 2.48
C LEU A 9 5.09 -3.89 2.28
N LYS A 10 4.62 -3.76 1.05
CA LYS A 10 3.19 -3.62 0.76
C LYS A 10 2.34 -4.77 1.31
N PRO A 11 2.74 -6.04 1.19
CA PRO A 11 1.97 -7.16 1.74
C PRO A 11 1.65 -7.01 3.23
N LEU A 12 2.59 -6.56 4.05
CA LEU A 12 2.35 -6.30 5.46
C LEU A 12 1.27 -5.22 5.66
N ILE A 13 1.35 -4.12 4.93
CA ILE A 13 0.41 -3.00 5.06
C ILE A 13 -1.00 -3.42 4.65
N TYR A 14 -1.13 -4.18 3.56
CA TYR A 14 -2.42 -4.76 3.14
C TYR A 14 -2.95 -5.75 4.18
N ALA A 15 -2.10 -6.65 4.69
CA ALA A 15 -2.49 -7.57 5.75
C ALA A 15 -3.00 -6.84 6.99
N MET A 16 -2.33 -5.77 7.41
CA MET A 16 -2.76 -4.93 8.53
C MET A 16 -4.09 -4.21 8.25
N ALA A 17 -4.29 -3.74 7.01
CA ALA A 17 -5.55 -3.10 6.63
C ALA A 17 -6.71 -4.09 6.62
N PHE A 18 -6.49 -5.31 6.16
CA PHE A 18 -7.47 -6.40 6.22
C PHE A 18 -7.76 -6.82 7.66
N ASP A 19 -6.73 -6.95 8.48
CA ASP A 19 -6.82 -7.33 9.90
C ASP A 19 -7.65 -6.32 10.73
N GLN A 20 -7.51 -5.03 10.44
CA GLN A 20 -8.24 -3.97 11.13
C GLN A 20 -9.61 -3.66 10.53
N GLY A 21 -10.06 -4.41 9.52
CA GLY A 21 -11.33 -4.16 8.85
C GLY A 21 -11.39 -2.81 8.12
N LEU A 22 -10.25 -2.27 7.71
CA LEU A 22 -10.18 -1.06 6.88
C LEU A 22 -10.40 -1.37 5.40
N ALA A 23 -10.08 -2.58 4.99
CA ALA A 23 -10.27 -3.07 3.64
C ALA A 23 -10.47 -4.60 3.63
N HIS A 24 -10.92 -5.09 2.51
CA HIS A 24 -11.03 -6.49 2.10
C HIS A 24 -10.39 -6.62 0.70
N PRO A 25 -9.96 -7.78 0.22
CA PRO A 25 -9.48 -7.95 -1.14
C PRO A 25 -10.35 -7.32 -2.23
N ASP A 26 -11.68 -7.38 -2.07
CA ASP A 26 -12.65 -6.79 -2.98
C ASP A 26 -13.01 -5.32 -2.70
N THR A 27 -12.48 -4.72 -1.65
CA THR A 27 -12.71 -3.29 -1.36
C THR A 27 -12.20 -2.44 -2.52
N ILE A 28 -13.03 -1.51 -2.98
CA ILE A 28 -12.63 -0.53 -3.99
C ILE A 28 -11.72 0.52 -3.36
N LEU A 29 -10.53 0.65 -3.90
CA LEU A 29 -9.50 1.62 -3.51
C LEU A 29 -9.37 2.70 -4.58
N PRO A 30 -9.17 3.96 -4.19
CA PRO A 30 -8.83 5.01 -5.15
C PRO A 30 -7.36 4.94 -5.52
N ASP A 31 -7.07 5.08 -6.81
CA ASP A 31 -5.75 5.30 -7.38
C ASP A 31 -5.77 6.58 -8.21
N ARG A 32 -5.76 7.72 -7.52
CA ARG A 32 -5.86 9.07 -8.05
C ARG A 32 -4.77 9.95 -7.43
N PRO A 33 -4.42 11.10 -8.03
CA PRO A 33 -3.50 12.05 -7.41
C PRO A 33 -3.94 12.41 -5.99
N VAL A 34 -3.00 12.33 -5.04
CA VAL A 34 -3.21 12.68 -3.64
C VAL A 34 -1.98 13.39 -3.10
N ALA A 35 -2.18 14.33 -2.19
CA ALA A 35 -1.10 15.03 -1.51
C ALA A 35 -1.33 15.05 0.01
N PHE A 36 -0.25 14.91 0.75
CA PHE A 36 -0.20 15.00 2.21
C PHE A 36 0.79 16.09 2.61
N GLY A 37 0.33 17.35 2.63
CA GLY A 37 1.23 18.51 2.71
C GLY A 37 2.13 18.58 1.47
N SER A 38 3.45 18.58 1.67
CA SER A 38 4.43 18.57 0.58
C SER A 38 4.70 17.19 -0.03
N TYR A 39 4.14 16.10 0.53
CA TYR A 39 4.34 14.76 0.04
C TYR A 39 3.25 14.34 -0.93
N ALA A 40 3.59 14.28 -2.21
CA ALA A 40 2.69 13.86 -3.29
C ALA A 40 3.22 12.56 -3.95
N PRO A 41 2.80 11.38 -3.46
CA PRO A 41 3.24 10.10 -4.01
C PRO A 41 2.70 9.91 -5.43
N GLN A 42 3.45 9.17 -6.25
CA GLN A 42 3.06 8.78 -7.60
C GLN A 42 3.25 7.27 -7.76
N ASN A 43 2.49 6.66 -8.66
CA ASN A 43 2.75 5.31 -9.11
C ASN A 43 4.08 5.25 -9.88
N PHE A 44 4.67 4.06 -9.95
CA PHE A 44 5.98 3.88 -10.57
C PHE A 44 6.00 4.29 -12.05
N ASP A 45 4.93 3.98 -12.79
CA ASP A 45 4.71 4.34 -14.19
C ASP A 45 4.08 5.73 -14.37
N ARG A 46 3.86 6.47 -13.28
CA ARG A 46 3.21 7.79 -13.25
C ARG A 46 1.78 7.82 -13.78
N GLN A 47 1.14 6.64 -13.90
CA GLN A 47 -0.25 6.53 -14.33
C GLN A 47 -1.16 6.26 -13.13
N PHE A 48 -2.40 6.73 -13.21
CA PHE A 48 -3.45 6.49 -12.24
C PHE A 48 -4.56 5.67 -12.89
N ARG A 49 -5.10 4.69 -12.16
CA ARG A 49 -6.09 3.75 -12.67
C ARG A 49 -7.53 4.06 -12.23
N GLY A 50 -7.71 5.15 -11.48
CA GLY A 50 -9.02 5.56 -10.96
C GLY A 50 -9.45 4.74 -9.76
N GLU A 51 -10.30 3.75 -9.95
CA GLU A 51 -10.79 2.87 -8.89
C GLU A 51 -10.54 1.40 -9.26
N LEU A 52 -10.05 0.62 -8.30
CA LEU A 52 -9.78 -0.79 -8.50
C LEU A 52 -9.86 -1.56 -7.17
N ARG A 53 -9.95 -2.89 -7.24
CA ARG A 53 -10.00 -3.73 -6.04
C ARG A 53 -8.65 -3.75 -5.33
N ALA A 54 -8.69 -3.90 -3.99
CA ALA A 54 -7.49 -3.98 -3.17
C ALA A 54 -6.55 -5.13 -3.60
N ALA A 55 -7.10 -6.28 -3.94
CA ALA A 55 -6.31 -7.40 -4.46
C ALA A 55 -5.55 -7.03 -5.75
N GLU A 56 -6.21 -6.34 -6.67
CA GLU A 56 -5.60 -5.87 -7.92
C GLU A 56 -4.54 -4.81 -7.66
N ALA A 57 -4.82 -3.85 -6.77
CA ALA A 57 -3.87 -2.80 -6.38
C ALA A 57 -2.58 -3.39 -5.78
N LEU A 58 -2.67 -4.45 -4.97
CA LEU A 58 -1.51 -5.14 -4.44
C LEU A 58 -0.74 -5.89 -5.54
N ARG A 59 -1.43 -6.61 -6.43
CA ARG A 59 -0.81 -7.30 -7.58
C ARG A 59 -0.07 -6.35 -8.51
N LEU A 60 -0.70 -5.23 -8.84
CA LEU A 60 -0.09 -4.17 -9.66
C LEU A 60 0.95 -3.34 -8.89
N SER A 61 1.08 -3.59 -7.60
CA SER A 61 2.03 -2.87 -6.74
C SER A 61 1.86 -1.34 -6.75
N LEU A 62 0.61 -0.85 -6.81
CA LEU A 62 0.32 0.57 -6.86
C LEU A 62 0.76 1.28 -5.57
N ASN A 63 1.20 2.52 -5.71
CA ASN A 63 1.73 3.30 -4.60
C ASN A 63 0.63 4.07 -3.86
N ILE A 64 -0.32 4.65 -4.57
CA ILE A 64 -1.35 5.49 -3.96
C ILE A 64 -2.20 4.70 -2.97
N PRO A 65 -2.78 3.53 -3.31
CA PRO A 65 -3.59 2.76 -2.38
C PRO A 65 -2.85 2.40 -1.08
N VAL A 66 -1.59 1.96 -1.17
CA VAL A 66 -0.82 1.57 0.02
C VAL A 66 -0.43 2.77 0.89
N VAL A 67 -0.20 3.94 0.31
CA VAL A 67 0.06 5.18 1.08
C VAL A 67 -1.20 5.60 1.83
N LEU A 68 -2.38 5.54 1.21
CA LEU A 68 -3.67 5.81 1.85
C LEU A 68 -3.95 4.83 3.00
N MET A 69 -3.67 3.54 2.80
CA MET A 69 -3.77 2.54 3.88
C MET A 69 -2.80 2.86 5.02
N THR A 70 -1.55 3.23 4.71
CA THR A 70 -0.55 3.58 5.72
C THR A 70 -0.96 4.83 6.52
N GLU A 71 -1.57 5.80 5.86
CA GLU A 71 -2.13 6.99 6.51
C GLU A 71 -3.24 6.58 7.50
N SER A 72 -4.16 5.74 7.08
CA SER A 72 -5.28 5.30 7.91
C SER A 72 -4.85 4.37 9.06
N LEU A 73 -3.89 3.50 8.84
CA LEU A 73 -3.28 2.65 9.86
C LEU A 73 -2.46 3.46 10.87
N GLY A 74 -1.80 4.50 10.41
CA GLY A 74 -0.77 5.25 11.11
C GLY A 74 0.62 4.63 10.96
N PRO A 75 1.62 5.40 10.46
CA PRO A 75 2.98 4.88 10.22
C PRO A 75 3.64 4.25 11.47
N ALA A 76 3.36 4.76 12.66
CA ALA A 76 3.89 4.21 13.90
C ALA A 76 3.39 2.77 14.18
N ARG A 77 2.15 2.45 13.81
CA ARG A 77 1.61 1.08 13.94
C ARG A 77 2.26 0.12 12.95
N VAL A 78 2.57 0.59 11.75
CA VAL A 78 3.32 -0.21 10.75
C VAL A 78 4.73 -0.49 11.25
N MET A 79 5.40 0.49 11.85
CA MET A 79 6.70 0.28 12.51
C MET A 79 6.62 -0.77 13.62
N ALA A 80 5.66 -0.63 14.53
CA ALA A 80 5.46 -1.60 15.60
C ALA A 80 5.15 -3.03 15.08
N ALA A 81 4.48 -3.15 13.92
CA ALA A 81 4.26 -4.45 13.28
C ALA A 81 5.55 -5.04 12.72
N LEU A 82 6.43 -4.23 12.13
CA LEU A 82 7.77 -4.66 11.71
C LEU A 82 8.58 -5.14 12.91
N GLU A 83 8.59 -4.42 14.01
CA GLU A 83 9.29 -4.81 15.24
C GLU A 83 8.74 -6.12 15.83
N ARG A 84 7.41 -6.28 15.88
CA ARG A 84 6.77 -7.54 16.27
C ARG A 84 7.12 -8.70 15.34
N ALA A 85 7.39 -8.44 14.06
CA ALA A 85 7.89 -9.45 13.14
C ALA A 85 9.34 -9.85 13.44
N GLY A 86 9.98 -9.28 14.45
CA GLY A 86 11.36 -9.55 14.84
C GLY A 86 12.40 -8.81 14.02
N THR A 87 11.98 -7.81 13.22
CA THR A 87 12.90 -6.97 12.45
C THR A 87 13.40 -5.79 13.29
N ARG A 88 14.48 -5.18 12.84
CA ARG A 88 15.07 -3.97 13.46
C ARG A 88 15.09 -2.85 12.43
N PRO A 89 13.94 -2.22 12.15
CA PRO A 89 13.84 -1.23 11.10
C PRO A 89 14.66 0.02 11.42
N ARG A 90 15.35 0.56 10.42
CA ARG A 90 16.21 1.74 10.56
C ARG A 90 15.60 2.88 9.77
N LEU A 91 15.23 3.94 10.48
CA LEU A 91 14.61 5.13 9.89
C LEU A 91 15.67 6.23 9.69
N PRO A 92 15.90 6.69 8.45
CA PRO A 92 16.85 7.78 8.21
C PRO A 92 16.51 9.09 8.93
N GLY A 93 15.21 9.37 9.10
CA GLY A 93 14.71 10.59 9.76
C GLY A 93 14.26 10.43 11.21
N GLY A 94 14.48 9.25 11.83
CA GLY A 94 14.10 8.97 13.22
C GLY A 94 12.61 8.86 13.52
N LYS A 95 11.73 9.39 12.67
CA LYS A 95 10.27 9.32 12.82
C LYS A 95 9.62 8.62 11.64
N PRO A 96 8.69 7.66 11.87
CA PRO A 96 7.97 7.00 10.80
C PRO A 96 7.01 7.96 10.11
N GLY A 97 7.09 8.02 8.77
CA GLY A 97 6.21 8.81 7.91
C GLY A 97 5.57 7.96 6.82
N LEU A 98 4.76 8.57 5.96
CA LEU A 98 4.05 7.88 4.87
C LEU A 98 4.99 7.23 3.84
N ALA A 99 6.21 7.74 3.70
CA ALA A 99 7.24 7.14 2.84
C ALA A 99 7.59 5.70 3.25
N LEU A 100 7.27 5.29 4.49
CA LEU A 100 7.40 3.91 4.96
C LEU A 100 6.69 2.91 4.04
N ALA A 101 5.51 3.29 3.53
CA ALA A 101 4.73 2.48 2.58
C ALA A 101 5.50 2.09 1.31
N LEU A 102 6.47 2.90 0.93
CA LEU A 102 7.26 2.75 -0.29
C LEU A 102 8.72 2.37 -0.02
N GLY A 103 9.01 1.90 1.20
CA GLY A 103 10.33 1.46 1.59
C GLY A 103 11.22 2.56 2.19
N GLY A 104 10.63 3.63 2.74
CA GLY A 104 11.35 4.68 3.50
C GLY A 104 11.91 4.20 4.84
N VAL A 105 12.43 2.99 4.87
CA VAL A 105 13.02 2.31 6.04
C VAL A 105 14.13 1.38 5.56
N GLY A 106 15.16 1.16 6.36
CA GLY A 106 16.22 0.20 6.05
C GLY A 106 15.94 -1.15 6.73
N LEU A 107 15.91 -2.23 5.94
CA LEU A 107 15.83 -3.61 6.40
C LEU A 107 16.92 -4.47 5.74
N THR A 108 17.37 -5.50 6.39
CA THR A 108 18.24 -6.52 5.79
C THR A 108 17.40 -7.55 5.02
N LEU A 109 18.03 -8.31 4.11
CA LEU A 109 17.36 -9.41 3.40
C LEU A 109 16.79 -10.44 4.39
N GLU A 110 17.56 -10.80 5.40
CA GLU A 110 17.12 -11.69 6.47
C GLU A 110 15.85 -11.19 7.17
N GLU A 111 15.82 -9.90 7.54
CA GLU A 111 14.66 -9.29 8.20
C GLU A 111 13.42 -9.29 7.30
N VAL A 112 13.59 -9.05 5.99
CA VAL A 112 12.46 -9.13 5.05
C VAL A 112 11.99 -10.56 4.88
N VAL A 113 12.89 -11.54 4.76
CA VAL A 113 12.53 -12.97 4.71
C VAL A 113 11.81 -13.39 5.99
N GLN A 114 12.27 -12.97 7.16
CA GLN A 114 11.61 -13.24 8.44
C GLN A 114 10.20 -12.65 8.50
N LEU A 115 10.00 -11.42 8.00
CA LEU A 115 8.67 -10.82 7.89
C LEU A 115 7.73 -11.68 7.04
N TYR A 116 8.19 -12.15 5.89
CA TYR A 116 7.40 -13.00 5.00
C TYR A 116 7.16 -14.39 5.60
N ALA A 117 8.12 -14.95 6.33
CA ALA A 117 7.91 -16.16 7.08
C ALA A 117 6.78 -16.00 8.12
N GLY A 118 6.69 -14.84 8.76
CA GLY A 118 5.57 -14.52 9.66
C GLY A 118 4.22 -14.43 8.95
N LEU A 119 4.15 -13.84 7.75
CA LEU A 119 2.93 -13.81 6.94
C LEU A 119 2.55 -15.23 6.50
N ALA A 120 3.47 -15.97 5.88
CA ALA A 120 3.26 -17.35 5.44
C ALA A 120 2.85 -18.30 6.58
N ASN A 121 3.26 -18.00 7.81
CA ASN A 121 2.87 -18.72 9.02
C ASN A 121 1.57 -18.19 9.65
N GLY A 122 0.63 -17.77 8.81
CA GLY A 122 -0.68 -17.29 9.25
C GLY A 122 -0.63 -16.05 10.14
N GLY A 123 0.29 -15.12 9.86
CA GLY A 123 0.45 -13.86 10.57
C GLY A 123 1.15 -13.98 11.93
N ARG A 124 1.89 -15.05 12.17
CA ARG A 124 2.68 -15.30 13.39
C ARG A 124 4.15 -15.26 13.08
N ALA A 125 4.85 -14.23 13.54
CA ALA A 125 6.29 -14.18 13.48
C ALA A 125 6.92 -15.09 14.53
N GLN A 126 7.96 -15.77 14.11
CA GLN A 126 8.82 -16.59 14.98
C GLN A 126 10.26 -16.16 14.72
N PRO A 127 11.07 -15.89 15.75
CA PRO A 127 12.47 -15.60 15.57
C PRO A 127 13.20 -16.73 14.85
N LEU A 128 14.15 -16.39 13.99
CA LEU A 128 14.96 -17.36 13.27
C LEU A 128 15.75 -18.24 14.24
N ILE A 129 15.75 -19.55 13.97
CA ILE A 129 16.52 -20.53 14.73
C ILE A 129 17.69 -20.99 13.85
N TRP A 130 18.90 -20.63 14.24
CA TRP A 130 20.12 -20.94 13.49
C TRP A 130 20.76 -22.28 13.86
N ALA A 131 20.36 -22.87 14.99
CA ALA A 131 20.89 -24.15 15.45
C ALA A 131 19.77 -25.12 15.79
N ARG A 132 19.95 -26.43 15.48
CA ARG A 132 18.95 -27.47 15.76
C ARG A 132 18.50 -27.55 17.23
N ASN A 133 19.37 -27.16 18.15
CA ASN A 133 19.09 -27.18 19.59
C ASN A 133 18.72 -25.80 20.15
N GLY A 134 18.31 -24.88 19.30
CA GLY A 134 17.83 -23.58 19.74
C GLY A 134 16.56 -23.72 20.57
N ALA A 135 16.49 -22.98 21.70
CA ALA A 135 15.28 -22.92 22.50
C ALA A 135 14.11 -22.35 21.67
N GLU A 136 12.91 -22.93 21.86
CA GLU A 136 11.70 -22.30 21.32
C GLU A 136 11.59 -20.88 21.83
N ARG A 137 11.37 -19.96 20.91
CA ARG A 137 11.19 -18.54 21.22
C ARG A 137 9.72 -18.19 21.09
N GLU A 138 9.29 -17.24 21.89
CA GLU A 138 7.92 -16.73 21.82
C GLU A 138 7.56 -16.26 20.42
N THR A 139 6.40 -16.68 19.95
CA THR A 139 5.84 -16.21 18.69
C THR A 139 5.03 -14.95 18.92
N SER A 140 5.20 -13.97 18.06
CA SER A 140 4.42 -12.72 18.08
C SER A 140 3.39 -12.71 16.97
N ARG A 141 2.16 -12.29 17.28
CA ARG A 141 1.15 -12.07 16.26
C ARG A 141 1.37 -10.74 15.58
N ILE A 142 1.56 -10.75 14.26
CA ILE A 142 1.65 -9.56 13.41
C ILE A 142 0.24 -9.14 12.97
N VAL A 143 -0.52 -10.11 12.41
CA VAL A 143 -1.89 -9.96 11.91
C VAL A 143 -2.67 -11.25 12.16
N SER A 144 -3.99 -11.25 11.94
CA SER A 144 -4.83 -12.45 12.02
C SER A 144 -4.51 -13.46 10.90
N ARG A 145 -4.92 -14.71 11.10
CA ARG A 145 -4.75 -15.77 10.08
C ARG A 145 -5.50 -15.46 8.80
N GLY A 146 -6.72 -14.91 8.91
CA GLY A 146 -7.53 -14.52 7.75
C GLY A 146 -6.87 -13.42 6.92
N ALA A 147 -6.35 -12.38 7.59
CA ALA A 147 -5.66 -11.28 6.91
C ALA A 147 -4.36 -11.75 6.23
N ALA A 148 -3.57 -12.59 6.87
CA ALA A 148 -2.39 -13.21 6.27
C ALA A 148 -2.78 -14.07 5.06
N TRP A 149 -3.77 -14.94 5.20
CA TRP A 149 -4.23 -15.82 4.14
C TRP A 149 -4.71 -15.03 2.90
N HIS A 150 -5.42 -13.92 3.08
CA HIS A 150 -5.82 -13.06 1.96
C HIS A 150 -4.61 -12.54 1.17
N VAL A 151 -3.58 -12.08 1.87
CA VAL A 151 -2.35 -11.61 1.21
C VAL A 151 -1.64 -12.74 0.50
N ASP A 152 -1.50 -13.91 1.14
CA ASP A 152 -0.88 -15.08 0.55
C ASP A 152 -1.60 -15.50 -0.74
N TYR A 153 -2.93 -15.55 -0.72
CA TYR A 153 -3.76 -15.88 -1.87
C TYR A 153 -3.62 -14.86 -3.01
N ILE A 154 -3.61 -13.55 -2.69
CA ILE A 154 -3.39 -12.48 -3.67
C ILE A 154 -2.02 -12.61 -4.34
N LEU A 155 -0.98 -12.86 -3.53
CA LEU A 155 0.39 -12.99 -4.05
C LEU A 155 0.59 -14.26 -4.88
N ALA A 156 -0.08 -15.36 -4.51
CA ALA A 156 -0.03 -16.62 -5.28
C ALA A 156 -0.75 -16.53 -6.65
N ALA A 157 -1.59 -15.52 -6.83
CA ALA A 157 -2.25 -15.24 -8.10
C ALA A 157 -1.42 -14.33 -9.02
N MET A 158 -0.23 -13.90 -8.61
CA MET A 158 0.65 -13.12 -9.47
C MET A 158 1.20 -13.97 -10.61
N PRO A 159 1.27 -13.44 -11.84
CA PRO A 159 1.88 -14.17 -12.94
C PRO A 159 3.37 -14.41 -12.66
N PRO A 160 3.90 -15.59 -13.01
CA PRO A 160 5.33 -15.84 -12.92
C PRO A 160 6.12 -14.90 -13.83
N PRO A 161 7.41 -14.63 -13.54
CA PRO A 161 8.26 -13.88 -14.44
C PRO A 161 8.44 -14.61 -15.76
N ALA A 162 8.84 -13.88 -16.81
CA ALA A 162 9.10 -14.45 -18.12
C ALA A 162 10.09 -15.64 -18.02
N ASN A 163 9.81 -16.70 -18.74
CA ASN A 163 10.60 -17.96 -18.77
C ASN A 163 10.66 -18.73 -17.45
N ALA A 164 9.93 -18.33 -16.42
CA ALA A 164 9.76 -19.14 -15.24
C ALA A 164 8.68 -20.22 -15.46
N PRO A 165 8.75 -21.36 -14.76
CA PRO A 165 7.70 -22.36 -14.83
C PRO A 165 6.38 -21.77 -14.36
N ASN A 166 5.29 -22.24 -14.93
CA ASN A 166 3.95 -21.87 -14.50
C ASN A 166 3.63 -22.48 -13.12
N ALA A 167 4.14 -21.85 -12.08
CA ALA A 167 4.01 -22.29 -10.70
C ALA A 167 3.34 -21.19 -9.87
N ARG A 168 2.41 -21.58 -8.99
CA ARG A 168 1.73 -20.66 -8.07
C ARG A 168 2.59 -20.38 -6.83
N LEU A 169 3.67 -19.69 -7.02
CA LEU A 169 4.49 -19.16 -5.92
C LEU A 169 3.88 -17.84 -5.43
N ALA A 170 3.58 -17.74 -4.15
CA ALA A 170 3.26 -16.45 -3.56
C ALA A 170 4.53 -15.60 -3.50
N TYR A 171 4.57 -14.46 -4.20
CA TYR A 171 5.76 -13.64 -4.21
C TYR A 171 5.47 -12.15 -4.39
N LYS A 172 6.42 -11.32 -4.00
CA LYS A 172 6.38 -9.88 -4.21
C LYS A 172 7.74 -9.35 -4.59
N THR A 173 7.76 -8.52 -5.61
CA THR A 173 8.95 -7.77 -6.01
C THR A 173 9.01 -6.41 -5.33
N GLY A 174 10.20 -5.87 -5.20
CA GLY A 174 10.45 -4.52 -4.76
C GLY A 174 11.59 -3.89 -5.55
N THR A 175 11.50 -2.60 -5.77
CA THR A 175 12.57 -1.78 -6.34
C THR A 175 12.65 -0.53 -5.48
N SER A 176 13.85 -0.20 -5.00
CA SER A 176 14.04 1.03 -4.23
C SER A 176 14.12 2.25 -5.16
N TYR A 177 13.85 3.41 -4.58
CA TYR A 177 13.98 4.67 -5.31
C TYR A 177 15.40 4.83 -5.88
N GLY A 178 15.50 5.22 -7.13
CA GLY A 178 16.76 5.38 -7.85
C GLY A 178 17.40 4.05 -8.29
N HIS A 179 16.65 2.93 -8.35
CA HIS A 179 17.14 1.62 -8.83
C HIS A 179 18.40 1.11 -8.13
N ARG A 180 18.47 1.29 -6.81
CA ARG A 180 19.62 0.85 -6.00
C ARG A 180 19.49 -0.59 -5.54
N ASP A 181 18.26 -1.04 -5.34
CA ASP A 181 17.93 -2.35 -4.79
C ASP A 181 16.82 -2.99 -5.59
N ALA A 182 17.03 -4.20 -6.05
CA ALA A 182 16.05 -5.07 -6.69
C ALA A 182 15.77 -6.27 -5.78
N TRP A 183 14.51 -6.48 -5.42
CA TRP A 183 14.07 -7.50 -4.47
C TRP A 183 13.05 -8.43 -5.08
N ALA A 184 13.11 -9.69 -4.69
CA ALA A 184 12.01 -10.63 -4.81
C ALA A 184 11.97 -11.54 -3.59
N ILE A 185 10.83 -11.58 -2.90
CA ILE A 185 10.61 -12.46 -1.76
C ILE A 185 9.40 -13.31 -2.08
N GLY A 186 9.51 -14.61 -1.87
CA GLY A 186 8.41 -15.53 -2.14
C GLY A 186 8.38 -16.70 -1.17
N PHE A 187 7.25 -17.36 -1.13
CA PHE A 187 7.01 -18.50 -0.28
C PHE A 187 5.99 -19.47 -0.87
N ASP A 188 6.10 -20.70 -0.48
CA ASP A 188 5.10 -21.76 -0.64
C ASP A 188 4.60 -22.20 0.75
N GLY A 189 3.87 -23.30 0.83
CA GLY A 189 3.34 -23.81 2.10
C GLY A 189 4.40 -24.29 3.11
N GLN A 190 5.69 -24.29 2.77
CA GLN A 190 6.77 -24.83 3.62
C GLN A 190 8.03 -23.96 3.68
N HIS A 191 8.33 -23.19 2.64
CA HIS A 191 9.60 -22.48 2.50
C HIS A 191 9.36 -21.02 2.17
N VAL A 192 10.25 -20.17 2.65
CA VAL A 192 10.37 -18.77 2.27
C VAL A 192 11.78 -18.54 1.73
N ALA A 193 11.88 -17.84 0.61
CA ALA A 193 13.16 -17.46 0.05
C ALA A 193 13.13 -15.98 -0.35
N GLY A 194 14.30 -15.36 -0.33
CA GLY A 194 14.46 -13.97 -0.75
C GLY A 194 15.70 -13.79 -1.60
N VAL A 195 15.58 -12.94 -2.61
CA VAL A 195 16.66 -12.50 -3.47
C VAL A 195 16.76 -10.98 -3.39
N TRP A 196 17.98 -10.52 -3.17
CA TRP A 196 18.35 -9.12 -3.28
C TRP A 196 19.48 -8.97 -4.28
N MET A 197 19.35 -8.00 -5.17
CA MET A 197 20.38 -7.62 -6.12
C MET A 197 20.60 -6.12 -6.03
N GLY A 198 21.85 -5.74 -5.93
CA GLY A 198 22.27 -4.34 -5.78
C GLY A 198 23.77 -4.25 -5.58
N ARG A 199 24.24 -3.03 -5.37
CA ARG A 199 25.65 -2.78 -5.06
C ARG A 199 25.80 -2.58 -3.54
N PRO A 200 26.84 -3.15 -2.92
CA PRO A 200 27.07 -3.01 -1.49
C PRO A 200 27.20 -1.56 -1.03
N ASP A 201 27.75 -0.70 -1.87
CA ASP A 201 27.93 0.73 -1.62
C ASP A 201 26.64 1.56 -1.80
N GLY A 202 25.57 0.95 -2.34
CA GLY A 202 24.27 1.60 -2.58
C GLY A 202 24.23 2.48 -3.81
N THR A 203 25.23 2.40 -4.70
CA THR A 203 25.18 3.10 -5.98
C THR A 203 24.07 2.54 -6.87
N PRO A 204 23.37 3.37 -7.67
CA PRO A 204 22.34 2.91 -8.58
C PRO A 204 22.83 1.87 -9.57
N VAL A 205 21.95 0.92 -9.89
CA VAL A 205 22.13 -0.03 -11.01
C VAL A 205 21.04 0.29 -12.04
N PRO A 206 21.33 1.07 -13.08
CA PRO A 206 20.33 1.42 -14.10
C PRO A 206 19.64 0.18 -14.65
N GLY A 207 18.31 0.21 -14.74
CA GLY A 207 17.52 -0.94 -15.22
C GLY A 207 17.34 -2.08 -14.23
N ALA A 208 17.81 -1.93 -12.97
CA ALA A 208 17.60 -2.95 -11.94
C ALA A 208 16.16 -2.88 -11.40
N PHE A 209 15.30 -3.69 -11.97
CA PHE A 209 13.94 -3.93 -11.47
C PHE A 209 13.83 -5.26 -10.77
N GLY A 210 13.12 -5.29 -9.65
CA GLY A 210 12.90 -6.54 -8.91
C GLY A 210 12.22 -7.63 -9.74
N GLY A 211 11.29 -7.23 -10.64
CA GLY A 211 10.61 -8.14 -11.56
C GLY A 211 11.53 -8.79 -12.57
N ASP A 212 12.48 -8.03 -13.13
CA ASP A 212 13.31 -8.49 -14.24
C ASP A 212 14.58 -9.22 -13.77
N LEU A 213 15.11 -8.82 -12.61
CA LEU A 213 16.38 -9.36 -12.10
C LEU A 213 16.20 -10.34 -10.95
N ALA A 214 15.47 -9.95 -9.93
CA ALA A 214 15.38 -10.75 -8.70
C ALA A 214 14.31 -11.85 -8.78
N ALA A 215 13.17 -11.60 -9.44
CA ALA A 215 12.10 -12.58 -9.50
C ALA A 215 12.49 -13.85 -10.30
N PRO A 216 13.15 -13.81 -11.47
CA PRO A 216 13.59 -15.02 -12.14
C PRO A 216 14.50 -15.89 -11.27
N LEU A 217 15.46 -15.28 -10.57
CA LEU A 217 16.34 -15.98 -9.63
C LEU A 217 15.59 -16.59 -8.46
N LEU A 218 14.56 -15.90 -7.92
CA LEU A 218 13.73 -16.45 -6.87
C LEU A 218 13.03 -17.75 -7.34
N PHE A 219 12.48 -17.77 -8.54
CA PHE A 219 11.85 -18.96 -9.11
C PHE A 219 12.87 -20.09 -9.34
N GLU A 220 14.07 -19.78 -9.81
CA GLU A 220 15.17 -20.77 -9.89
C GLU A 220 15.52 -21.35 -8.51
N VAL A 221 15.59 -20.54 -7.46
CA VAL A 221 15.84 -21.02 -6.09
C VAL A 221 14.80 -22.06 -5.70
N PHE A 222 13.51 -21.79 -5.90
CA PHE A 222 12.45 -22.73 -5.58
C PHE A 222 12.52 -24.02 -6.42
N GLN A 223 12.85 -23.94 -7.71
CA GLN A 223 13.03 -25.11 -8.56
C GLN A 223 14.16 -26.03 -8.09
N ARG A 224 15.26 -25.43 -7.62
CA ARG A 224 16.42 -26.20 -7.12
C ARG A 224 16.19 -26.73 -5.71
N LEU A 225 15.38 -26.03 -4.91
CA LEU A 225 15.10 -26.42 -3.55
C LEU A 225 14.22 -27.67 -3.49
N LYS A 226 13.27 -27.80 -4.40
CA LYS A 226 12.25 -28.87 -4.37
C LYS A 226 11.62 -29.09 -5.75
N PRO A 227 11.18 -30.34 -6.04
CA PRO A 227 10.60 -30.68 -7.35
C PRO A 227 9.20 -30.07 -7.57
N ALA A 228 8.46 -29.79 -6.51
CA ALA A 228 7.13 -29.21 -6.57
C ALA A 228 6.89 -28.27 -5.39
N LEU A 229 6.16 -27.17 -5.62
CA LEU A 229 5.76 -26.24 -4.57
C LEU A 229 4.75 -26.89 -3.63
N ALA A 230 4.89 -26.64 -2.34
CA ALA A 230 3.89 -27.02 -1.36
C ALA A 230 2.67 -26.09 -1.49
N PRO A 231 1.44 -26.62 -1.44
CA PRO A 231 0.24 -25.79 -1.52
C PRO A 231 0.16 -24.87 -0.30
N LEU A 232 -0.34 -23.65 -0.52
CA LEU A 232 -0.77 -22.78 0.57
C LEU A 232 -1.97 -23.42 1.27
N GLY A 233 -2.09 -23.19 2.57
CA GLY A 233 -3.20 -23.74 3.34
C GLY A 233 -4.57 -23.21 2.89
N PRO A 234 -5.65 -23.93 3.23
CA PRO A 234 -7.01 -23.48 2.95
C PRO A 234 -7.33 -22.19 3.72
N PRO A 235 -8.38 -21.46 3.31
CA PRO A 235 -8.83 -20.30 4.06
C PRO A 235 -9.17 -20.70 5.49
N PRO A 236 -8.77 -19.91 6.50
CA PRO A 236 -9.22 -20.12 7.87
C PRO A 236 -10.75 -20.09 7.97
N PRO A 237 -11.37 -20.83 8.90
CA PRO A 237 -12.80 -20.65 9.18
C PRO A 237 -13.14 -19.19 9.42
N GLU A 238 -14.34 -18.77 9.05
CA GLU A 238 -14.84 -17.40 9.22
C GLU A 238 -14.15 -16.34 8.33
N THR A 239 -13.25 -16.73 7.42
CA THR A 239 -12.65 -15.80 6.46
C THR A 239 -13.71 -15.41 5.41
N LEU A 240 -13.98 -14.10 5.29
CA LEU A 240 -14.82 -13.57 4.23
C LEU A 240 -14.05 -13.67 2.90
N LEU A 241 -14.49 -14.55 2.01
CA LEU A 241 -13.77 -14.82 0.76
C LEU A 241 -14.03 -13.76 -0.31
N GLU A 242 -13.16 -13.67 -1.32
CA GLU A 242 -13.40 -12.86 -2.51
C GLU A 242 -14.72 -13.26 -3.18
N GLY A 243 -15.46 -12.26 -3.69
CA GLY A 243 -16.78 -12.44 -4.30
C GLY A 243 -17.94 -12.48 -3.32
N ALA A 244 -17.70 -12.46 -2.01
CA ALA A 244 -18.76 -12.35 -1.01
C ALA A 244 -19.37 -10.94 -1.00
N VAL A 245 -20.63 -10.86 -0.54
CA VAL A 245 -21.28 -9.56 -0.33
C VAL A 245 -20.62 -8.85 0.83
N LEU A 246 -19.91 -7.76 0.53
CA LEU A 246 -19.22 -6.99 1.54
C LEU A 246 -20.17 -6.10 2.35
N PRO A 247 -19.94 -5.99 3.67
CA PRO A 247 -20.59 -4.95 4.47
C PRO A 247 -20.30 -3.55 3.90
N PRO A 248 -21.20 -2.57 4.04
CA PRO A 248 -21.08 -1.24 3.43
C PRO A 248 -19.75 -0.53 3.73
N ASN A 249 -19.19 -0.71 4.93
CA ASN A 249 -17.91 -0.12 5.33
C ASN A 249 -16.69 -0.76 4.65
N LEU A 250 -16.84 -1.96 4.07
CA LEU A 250 -15.78 -2.67 3.34
C LEU A 250 -15.94 -2.59 1.83
N GLN A 251 -17.03 -2.05 1.31
CA GLN A 251 -17.24 -1.94 -0.13
C GLN A 251 -16.28 -0.92 -0.76
N ARG A 252 -16.04 0.20 -0.07
CA ARG A 252 -15.15 1.28 -0.51
C ARG A 252 -14.24 1.71 0.63
N PHE A 253 -12.96 1.89 0.32
CA PHE A 253 -11.98 2.39 1.28
C PHE A 253 -12.23 3.88 1.58
N ARG A 254 -12.21 4.23 2.85
CA ARG A 254 -12.35 5.61 3.33
C ARG A 254 -11.10 6.00 4.13
N SER A 255 -10.27 6.84 3.57
CA SER A 255 -9.16 7.44 4.30
C SER A 255 -9.67 8.40 5.37
N ARG A 256 -8.96 8.51 6.48
CA ARG A 256 -9.32 9.42 7.56
C ARG A 256 -9.04 10.89 7.25
N ARG A 257 -8.08 11.18 6.38
CA ARG A 257 -7.57 12.54 6.12
C ARG A 257 -7.59 12.98 4.66
N ALA A 258 -7.66 12.06 3.72
CA ALA A 258 -7.95 12.43 2.36
C ALA A 258 -9.46 12.36 2.17
N PRO A 259 -10.21 13.48 2.26
CA PRO A 259 -11.54 13.48 1.73
C PRO A 259 -11.37 13.03 0.28
N PHE A 260 -12.07 11.96 -0.11
CA PHE A 260 -12.14 11.62 -1.52
C PHE A 260 -12.65 12.88 -2.20
N ALA A 261 -11.81 13.50 -3.00
CA ALA A 261 -12.33 14.36 -4.03
C ALA A 261 -13.23 13.44 -4.87
N ASP A 262 -14.51 13.49 -4.59
CA ASP A 262 -15.49 12.97 -5.53
C ASP A 262 -15.11 13.62 -6.86
N PRO A 263 -14.83 12.85 -7.94
CA PRO A 263 -14.48 13.45 -9.22
C PRO A 263 -15.57 14.40 -9.70
N ASP A 264 -16.78 14.21 -9.17
CA ASP A 264 -17.94 15.06 -9.41
C ASP A 264 -18.15 16.12 -8.30
N ALA A 265 -17.31 16.14 -7.26
CA ALA A 265 -17.39 17.17 -6.23
C ALA A 265 -17.00 18.54 -6.80
N PRO A 266 -17.72 19.61 -6.46
CA PRO A 266 -17.32 20.97 -6.83
C PRO A 266 -15.93 21.29 -6.28
N GLU A 267 -15.04 21.75 -7.14
CA GLU A 267 -13.72 22.27 -6.74
C GLU A 267 -13.66 23.76 -7.06
N LEU A 268 -13.30 24.56 -6.06
CA LEU A 268 -13.08 25.99 -6.24
C LEU A 268 -11.80 26.21 -7.06
N ALA A 269 -11.93 26.85 -8.21
CA ALA A 269 -10.81 27.40 -8.96
C ALA A 269 -10.44 28.80 -8.48
N PHE A 270 -11.43 29.55 -7.99
CA PHE A 270 -11.26 30.86 -7.36
C PHE A 270 -12.41 31.11 -6.36
N PRO A 271 -12.12 31.66 -5.17
CA PRO A 271 -10.78 31.91 -4.65
C PRO A 271 -10.01 30.60 -4.35
N PRO A 272 -8.67 30.62 -4.40
CA PRO A 272 -7.87 29.50 -3.94
C PRO A 272 -8.09 29.22 -2.45
N ASP A 273 -7.91 27.96 -2.04
CA ASP A 273 -8.05 27.58 -0.63
C ASP A 273 -7.12 28.40 0.28
N ALA A 274 -7.66 28.86 1.42
CA ALA A 274 -7.00 29.71 2.38
C ALA A 274 -6.54 31.10 1.85
N ALA A 275 -6.95 31.51 0.66
CA ALA A 275 -6.59 32.83 0.12
C ALA A 275 -7.35 33.95 0.82
N ARG A 276 -6.67 35.08 1.01
CA ARG A 276 -7.30 36.38 1.36
C ARG A 276 -7.56 37.17 0.09
N VAL A 277 -8.83 37.42 -0.19
CA VAL A 277 -9.25 38.11 -1.40
C VAL A 277 -9.92 39.41 -1.00
N ALA A 278 -9.52 40.51 -1.63
CA ALA A 278 -10.23 41.77 -1.48
C ALA A 278 -11.60 41.69 -2.16
N LEU A 279 -12.64 42.14 -1.46
CA LEU A 279 -13.99 42.19 -2.01
C LEU A 279 -14.17 43.43 -2.89
N ASP A 280 -14.81 43.27 -4.03
CA ASP A 280 -15.23 44.40 -4.86
C ASP A 280 -16.68 44.79 -4.50
N ALA A 281 -16.86 45.88 -3.80
CA ALA A 281 -18.15 46.36 -3.32
C ALA A 281 -18.96 45.31 -2.54
N GLY A 282 -18.29 44.51 -1.66
CA GLY A 282 -18.92 43.43 -0.90
C GLY A 282 -19.27 42.18 -1.73
N ARG A 283 -18.71 42.04 -2.91
CA ARG A 283 -18.91 40.92 -3.82
C ARG A 283 -17.65 40.08 -3.97
N LEU A 284 -17.83 38.79 -4.06
CA LEU A 284 -16.78 37.80 -4.31
C LEU A 284 -17.12 36.99 -5.56
N SER A 285 -16.29 37.10 -6.59
CA SER A 285 -16.38 36.18 -7.74
C SER A 285 -15.98 34.78 -7.31
N VAL A 286 -16.79 33.79 -7.67
CA VAL A 286 -16.53 32.37 -7.41
C VAL A 286 -16.46 31.64 -8.75
N LYS A 287 -15.39 30.84 -8.93
CA LYS A 287 -15.24 29.97 -10.11
C LYS A 287 -15.04 28.52 -9.66
N LEU A 288 -15.79 27.64 -10.31
CA LEU A 288 -15.70 26.18 -10.08
C LEU A 288 -14.94 25.53 -11.24
N ARG A 289 -13.96 24.69 -10.89
CA ARG A 289 -13.17 23.94 -11.86
C ARG A 289 -13.89 22.68 -12.29
N GLN A 290 -14.57 22.00 -11.36
CA GLN A 290 -15.26 20.73 -11.60
C GLN A 290 -16.52 20.62 -10.72
N GLY A 291 -17.22 19.51 -10.79
CA GLY A 291 -18.48 19.24 -10.12
C GLY A 291 -19.65 19.22 -11.07
N GLN A 292 -20.76 18.63 -10.65
CA GLN A 292 -22.03 18.61 -11.42
C GLN A 292 -23.04 19.59 -10.81
N ALA A 293 -23.64 20.40 -11.66
CA ALA A 293 -24.73 21.29 -11.26
C ALA A 293 -26.03 20.45 -10.99
N PRO A 294 -26.93 20.92 -10.12
CA PRO A 294 -26.93 22.20 -9.40
C PRO A 294 -26.03 22.22 -8.17
N PHE A 295 -25.43 23.39 -7.88
CA PHE A 295 -24.57 23.59 -6.72
C PHE A 295 -25.36 24.25 -5.58
N THR A 296 -24.99 23.90 -4.34
CA THR A 296 -25.39 24.64 -3.14
C THR A 296 -24.18 25.44 -2.64
N VAL A 297 -24.34 26.72 -2.52
CA VAL A 297 -23.30 27.64 -2.06
C VAL A 297 -23.53 27.95 -0.59
N MET A 298 -22.49 27.78 0.23
CA MET A 298 -22.49 28.10 1.65
C MET A 298 -21.42 29.14 1.95
N VAL A 299 -21.76 30.11 2.78
CA VAL A 299 -20.84 31.13 3.31
C VAL A 299 -20.92 31.07 4.83
N ASP A 300 -19.80 30.96 5.51
CA ASP A 300 -19.69 30.87 6.97
C ASP A 300 -20.64 29.83 7.59
N GLY A 301 -20.79 28.69 6.93
CA GLY A 301 -21.67 27.60 7.38
C GLY A 301 -23.16 27.84 7.16
N ARG A 302 -23.56 28.93 6.52
CA ARG A 302 -24.96 29.22 6.16
C ARG A 302 -25.18 29.07 4.67
N VAL A 303 -26.33 28.51 4.29
CA VAL A 303 -26.70 28.39 2.87
C VAL A 303 -26.95 29.80 2.32
N TRP A 304 -26.14 30.19 1.36
CA TRP A 304 -26.29 31.46 0.62
C TRP A 304 -27.21 31.30 -0.58
N SER A 305 -27.03 30.22 -1.35
CA SER A 305 -27.84 29.89 -2.51
C SER A 305 -27.95 28.39 -2.72
N THR A 306 -29.09 27.94 -3.25
CA THR A 306 -29.34 26.57 -3.72
C THR A 306 -29.72 26.57 -5.18
N GLY A 307 -29.30 25.52 -5.90
CA GLY A 307 -29.68 25.33 -7.30
C GLY A 307 -28.86 26.17 -8.31
N GLU A 308 -27.70 26.69 -7.91
CA GLU A 308 -26.80 27.39 -8.83
C GLU A 308 -26.31 26.42 -9.92
N ARG A 309 -26.46 26.83 -11.18
CA ARG A 309 -26.08 26.01 -12.33
C ARG A 309 -24.85 26.53 -13.07
N ARG A 310 -24.46 27.76 -12.82
CA ARG A 310 -23.30 28.40 -13.43
C ARG A 310 -22.04 27.98 -12.69
N ARG A 311 -20.95 27.81 -13.40
CA ARG A 311 -19.63 27.55 -12.82
C ARG A 311 -18.89 28.82 -12.42
N GLU A 312 -19.40 29.96 -12.78
CA GLU A 312 -18.88 31.30 -12.47
C GLU A 312 -20.07 32.16 -12.03
N PHE A 313 -20.01 32.66 -10.80
CA PHE A 313 -21.07 33.48 -10.19
C PHE A 313 -20.48 34.39 -9.11
N GLU A 314 -21.22 35.37 -8.70
CA GLU A 314 -20.85 36.32 -7.66
C GLU A 314 -21.65 36.04 -6.38
N VAL A 315 -20.95 36.04 -5.27
CA VAL A 315 -21.53 35.97 -3.92
C VAL A 315 -21.54 37.43 -3.39
N GLU A 316 -22.72 37.92 -3.04
CA GLU A 316 -22.94 39.28 -2.55
C GLU A 316 -23.19 39.28 -1.03
N GLY A 317 -23.03 40.48 -0.41
CA GLY A 317 -23.34 40.66 1.01
C GLY A 317 -22.27 40.11 1.95
N LEU A 318 -21.02 40.04 1.48
CA LEU A 318 -19.87 39.69 2.31
C LEU A 318 -19.31 40.92 3.00
N GLU A 319 -19.01 40.86 4.30
CA GLU A 319 -18.39 41.90 5.10
C GLU A 319 -16.87 41.69 5.28
#